data_3a17bf5a1790c416e838d007a6ff6e7d
#
_entry.id   3a17bf5a1790c416e838d007a6ff6e7d
#
_cell.length_a   1.000
_cell.length_b   1.000
_cell.length_c   1.000
_cell.angle_alpha   90.00
_cell.angle_beta   90.00
_cell.angle_gamma   90.00
#
_symmetry.space_group_name_H-M   'P 1'
#
loop_
_entity.id
_entity.type
_entity.pdbx_description
1 polymer ?
#
loop_
_entity_poly.entity_id
_entity_poly.type
_entity_poly.pdbx_seq_one_letter_code
_entity_poly.pdbx_strand_id
1 'polypeptide(L)'
;MPVILFQMDPLEKVNKETDSTYLLALESLKRGYKSMYCNPIDVSINQNKLMIEASELELKSSEIKIKYNTKKAMSISNFDVVLIRQDPPFNMEYITNGYFLDISNHKETKRPLFINDPRGIRNFSEKIYPLYFKKFIPNTTITCKENIITDFIKKNKKVVVKPLYEKGGDGIFMLDVKTKNLKSLIKKNTQNYTKPLIFQKYLSAVKNGDKRILLINGRPVGCVNRVPRKGSFIANLHLGSTAKKANLTNKEIQICKELKPSLIKNGFFFVGIDVIDQKLTEINVTSPTGIKHINELSGLRIEVEFWDEVMKTIS
;
A
#
# COMPACT_ATOMS: atom_id res chain seq x y z
N MET A 1 -27.83 -2.49 8.19
CA MET A 1 -26.96 -1.49 7.57
C MET A 1 -25.57 -1.64 8.18
N PRO A 2 -24.54 -1.92 7.36
CA PRO A 2 -23.21 -2.20 7.89
C PRO A 2 -22.57 -0.96 8.54
N VAL A 3 -21.77 -1.21 9.58
CA VAL A 3 -20.98 -0.19 10.30
C VAL A 3 -19.52 -0.35 9.86
N ILE A 4 -18.99 0.67 9.20
CA ILE A 4 -17.67 0.66 8.59
C ILE A 4 -16.75 1.58 9.37
N LEU A 5 -15.55 1.10 9.72
CA LEU A 5 -14.51 1.94 10.31
C LEU A 5 -13.40 2.21 9.29
N PHE A 6 -13.05 3.45 9.11
CA PHE A 6 -11.86 3.91 8.39
C PHE A 6 -10.79 4.31 9.43
N GLN A 7 -9.83 3.44 9.68
CA GLN A 7 -8.63 3.78 10.45
C GLN A 7 -7.59 4.33 9.46
N MET A 8 -7.37 5.65 9.52
CA MET A 8 -6.58 6.37 8.52
C MET A 8 -5.94 7.63 9.12
N ASP A 9 -5.01 8.22 8.38
CA ASP A 9 -4.40 9.50 8.76
C ASP A 9 -5.46 10.62 8.85
N PRO A 10 -5.12 11.77 9.51
CA PRO A 10 -6.06 12.86 9.71
C PRO A 10 -6.78 13.29 8.43
N LEU A 11 -8.11 13.31 8.46
CA LEU A 11 -8.97 13.59 7.29
C LEU A 11 -8.63 14.92 6.62
N GLU A 12 -8.22 15.92 7.40
CA GLU A 12 -7.81 17.24 6.93
C GLU A 12 -6.49 17.25 6.15
N LYS A 13 -5.67 16.19 6.29
CA LYS A 13 -4.41 16.03 5.56
C LYS A 13 -4.57 15.23 4.27
N VAL A 14 -5.74 14.63 4.06
CA VAL A 14 -6.02 13.79 2.91
C VAL A 14 -6.22 14.66 1.67
N ASN A 15 -5.53 14.32 0.57
CA ASN A 15 -5.79 14.95 -0.72
C ASN A 15 -7.08 14.38 -1.33
N LYS A 16 -8.19 15.10 -1.16
CA LYS A 16 -9.53 14.71 -1.64
C LYS A 16 -9.58 14.39 -3.13
N GLU A 17 -8.67 14.98 -3.90
CA GLU A 17 -8.64 14.84 -5.36
C GLU A 17 -7.96 13.54 -5.83
N THR A 18 -7.11 12.91 -5.01
CA THR A 18 -6.31 11.77 -5.46
C THR A 18 -6.33 10.57 -4.51
N ASP A 19 -6.80 10.77 -3.28
CA ASP A 19 -6.75 9.73 -2.26
C ASP A 19 -7.80 8.63 -2.49
N SER A 20 -7.36 7.39 -2.47
CA SER A 20 -8.24 6.23 -2.66
C SER A 20 -9.13 5.97 -1.45
N THR A 21 -8.66 6.26 -0.24
CA THR A 21 -9.46 6.06 0.98
C THR A 21 -10.63 7.04 1.02
N TYR A 22 -10.38 8.28 0.59
CA TYR A 22 -11.43 9.30 0.47
C TYR A 22 -12.54 8.83 -0.49
N LEU A 23 -12.17 8.28 -1.66
CA LEU A 23 -13.15 7.76 -2.63
C LEU A 23 -13.93 6.55 -2.07
N LEU A 24 -13.26 5.65 -1.36
CA LEU A 24 -13.92 4.52 -0.70
C LEU A 24 -14.90 4.98 0.39
N ALA A 25 -14.52 5.97 1.20
CA ALA A 25 -15.38 6.55 2.22
C ALA A 25 -16.57 7.30 1.61
N LEU A 26 -16.35 8.04 0.53
CA LEU A 26 -17.40 8.75 -0.19
C LEU A 26 -18.46 7.77 -0.75
N GLU A 27 -18.01 6.68 -1.36
CA GLU A 27 -18.93 5.65 -1.89
C GLU A 27 -19.69 4.94 -0.76
N SER A 28 -19.03 4.65 0.39
CA SER A 28 -19.71 4.04 1.53
C SER A 28 -20.85 4.91 2.08
N LEU A 29 -20.62 6.22 2.16
CA LEU A 29 -21.64 7.19 2.57
C LEU A 29 -22.78 7.31 1.55
N LYS A 30 -22.48 7.31 0.24
CA LYS A 30 -23.49 7.30 -0.84
C LYS A 30 -24.38 6.06 -0.81
N ARG A 31 -23.84 4.92 -0.37
CA ARG A 31 -24.60 3.67 -0.16
C ARG A 31 -25.43 3.68 1.13
N GLY A 32 -25.35 4.73 1.92
CA GLY A 32 -26.04 4.83 3.20
C GLY A 32 -25.40 4.04 4.33
N TYR A 33 -24.15 3.53 4.16
CA TYR A 33 -23.48 2.80 5.23
C TYR A 33 -23.12 3.73 6.40
N LYS A 34 -23.20 3.23 7.63
CA LYS A 34 -22.73 3.98 8.79
C LYS A 34 -21.20 3.98 8.81
N SER A 35 -20.61 5.05 8.31
CA SER A 35 -19.18 5.23 8.19
C SER A 35 -18.60 5.97 9.38
N MET A 36 -17.62 5.35 10.02
CA MET A 36 -16.90 5.87 11.17
C MET A 36 -15.45 6.11 10.81
N TYR A 37 -14.81 7.04 11.46
CA TYR A 37 -13.42 7.43 11.29
C TYR A 37 -12.69 7.40 12.62
N CYS A 38 -11.48 6.89 12.63
CA CYS A 38 -10.51 7.08 13.69
C CYS A 38 -9.11 7.33 13.14
N ASN A 39 -8.31 8.07 13.87
CA ASN A 39 -6.88 8.17 13.64
C ASN A 39 -6.19 6.93 14.25
N PRO A 40 -5.04 6.48 13.76
CA PRO A 40 -4.26 5.40 14.38
C PRO A 40 -4.01 5.58 15.89
N ILE A 41 -3.79 6.80 16.34
CA ILE A 41 -3.59 7.13 17.77
C ILE A 41 -4.83 6.92 18.64
N ASP A 42 -6.02 6.87 18.03
CA ASP A 42 -7.29 6.66 18.74
C ASP A 42 -7.57 5.17 19.05
N VAL A 43 -6.67 4.27 18.64
CA VAL A 43 -6.75 2.83 18.93
C VAL A 43 -5.98 2.54 20.21
N SER A 44 -6.62 1.92 21.19
CA SER A 44 -6.03 1.65 22.50
C SER A 44 -6.50 0.33 23.08
N ILE A 45 -5.73 -0.21 24.04
CA ILE A 45 -6.14 -1.33 24.88
C ILE A 45 -6.39 -0.79 26.29
N ASN A 46 -7.64 -0.84 26.73
CA ASN A 46 -8.04 -0.42 28.07
C ASN A 46 -8.62 -1.62 28.83
N GLN A 47 -8.05 -1.95 29.99
CA GLN A 47 -8.47 -3.08 30.80
C GLN A 47 -8.63 -4.38 29.98
N ASN A 48 -7.62 -4.71 29.17
CA ASN A 48 -7.55 -5.89 28.29
C ASN A 48 -8.59 -5.90 27.13
N LYS A 49 -9.27 -4.78 26.87
CA LYS A 49 -10.23 -4.65 25.77
C LYS A 49 -9.73 -3.65 24.74
N LEU A 50 -9.81 -4.03 23.48
CA LEU A 50 -9.53 -3.10 22.37
C LEU A 50 -10.67 -2.08 22.26
N MET A 51 -10.30 -0.83 22.42
CA MET A 51 -11.20 0.32 22.33
C MET A 51 -10.73 1.26 21.22
N ILE A 52 -11.68 1.83 20.52
CA ILE A 52 -11.44 2.77 19.43
C ILE A 52 -12.27 4.01 19.67
N GLU A 53 -11.63 5.16 19.77
CA GLU A 53 -12.33 6.45 19.76
C GLU A 53 -12.66 6.85 18.33
N ALA A 54 -13.90 6.67 17.92
CA ALA A 54 -14.34 6.89 16.56
C ALA A 54 -15.39 8.00 16.46
N SER A 55 -15.31 8.77 15.39
CA SER A 55 -16.28 9.80 15.01
C SER A 55 -17.08 9.35 13.79
N GLU A 56 -18.36 9.74 13.72
CA GLU A 56 -19.19 9.47 12.55
C GLU A 56 -18.81 10.39 11.38
N LEU A 57 -18.75 9.82 10.19
CA LEU A 57 -18.59 10.58 8.95
C LEU A 57 -19.97 10.95 8.39
N GLU A 58 -20.09 12.13 7.81
CA GLU A 58 -21.27 12.58 7.08
C GLU A 58 -20.90 13.17 5.72
N LEU A 59 -21.83 13.11 4.79
CA LEU A 59 -21.71 13.78 3.50
C LEU A 59 -22.43 15.14 3.58
N LYS A 60 -21.66 16.23 3.49
CA LYS A 60 -22.19 17.59 3.52
C LYS A 60 -21.65 18.38 2.33
N SER A 61 -22.54 18.93 1.51
CA SER A 61 -22.17 19.66 0.28
C SER A 61 -21.22 18.87 -0.63
N SER A 62 -21.50 17.59 -0.81
CA SER A 62 -20.68 16.63 -1.61
C SER A 62 -19.27 16.36 -1.07
N GLU A 63 -18.95 16.79 0.15
CA GLU A 63 -17.69 16.52 0.83
C GLU A 63 -17.90 15.67 2.08
N ILE A 64 -16.90 14.84 2.39
CA ILE A 64 -16.87 14.10 3.66
C ILE A 64 -16.47 15.05 4.78
N LYS A 65 -17.25 15.06 5.85
CA LYS A 65 -16.98 15.80 7.09
C LYS A 65 -17.08 14.85 8.28
N ILE A 66 -16.35 15.18 9.35
CA ILE A 66 -16.56 14.54 10.65
C ILE A 66 -17.79 15.21 11.27
N LYS A 67 -18.80 14.42 11.63
CA LYS A 67 -20.02 14.90 12.25
C LYS A 67 -19.73 15.41 13.66
N TYR A 68 -20.20 16.60 13.96
CA TYR A 68 -19.92 17.27 15.23
C TYR A 68 -20.42 16.46 16.45
N ASN A 69 -19.65 16.44 17.54
CA ASN A 69 -19.96 15.76 18.82
C ASN A 69 -20.27 14.25 18.72
N THR A 70 -19.73 13.55 17.73
CA THR A 70 -19.95 12.09 17.59
C THR A 70 -18.79 11.24 18.09
N LYS A 71 -17.66 11.84 18.48
CA LYS A 71 -16.48 11.08 18.95
C LYS A 71 -16.82 10.32 20.24
N LYS A 72 -16.68 9.00 20.21
CA LYS A 72 -16.96 8.10 21.34
C LYS A 72 -16.09 6.87 21.30
N ALA A 73 -15.83 6.31 22.49
CA ALA A 73 -15.17 5.03 22.63
C ALA A 73 -16.11 3.88 22.20
N MET A 74 -15.65 3.03 21.32
CA MET A 74 -16.39 1.90 20.78
C MET A 74 -15.54 0.62 20.88
N SER A 75 -16.20 -0.52 21.10
CA SER A 75 -15.56 -1.81 20.94
C SER A 75 -15.36 -2.11 19.45
N ILE A 76 -14.30 -2.84 19.11
CA ILE A 76 -14.07 -3.30 17.75
C ILE A 76 -15.22 -4.16 17.20
N SER A 77 -15.91 -4.88 18.06
CA SER A 77 -17.08 -5.71 17.72
C SER A 77 -18.30 -4.90 17.25
N ASN A 78 -18.29 -3.57 17.41
CA ASN A 78 -19.34 -2.71 16.89
C ASN A 78 -19.23 -2.44 15.39
N PHE A 79 -18.15 -2.89 14.74
CA PHE A 79 -17.92 -2.69 13.33
C PHE A 79 -18.11 -4.00 12.54
N ASP A 80 -18.68 -3.91 11.36
CA ASP A 80 -18.80 -5.02 10.40
C ASP A 80 -17.54 -5.12 9.53
N VAL A 81 -16.95 -3.96 9.19
CA VAL A 81 -15.74 -3.84 8.37
C VAL A 81 -14.80 -2.81 8.98
N VAL A 82 -13.52 -3.12 9.01
CA VAL A 82 -12.45 -2.19 9.41
C VAL A 82 -11.46 -2.07 8.27
N LEU A 83 -11.36 -0.88 7.68
CA LEU A 83 -10.35 -0.55 6.70
C LEU A 83 -9.12 0.01 7.41
N ILE A 84 -8.00 -0.70 7.32
CA ILE A 84 -6.70 -0.21 7.79
C ILE A 84 -6.06 0.55 6.64
N ARG A 85 -6.15 1.87 6.70
CA ARG A 85 -5.73 2.78 5.64
C ARG A 85 -4.69 3.79 6.09
N GLN A 86 -4.06 3.53 7.24
CA GLN A 86 -2.92 4.29 7.71
C GLN A 86 -1.79 4.22 6.68
N ASP A 87 -1.24 5.36 6.34
CA ASP A 87 -0.11 5.47 5.43
C ASP A 87 1.22 5.06 6.12
N PRO A 88 2.18 4.46 5.41
CA PRO A 88 3.55 4.34 5.92
C PRO A 88 4.12 5.73 6.31
N PRO A 89 5.17 5.82 7.16
CA PRO A 89 6.26 4.87 7.28
C PRO A 89 5.90 3.62 8.08
N PHE A 90 6.44 2.47 7.63
CA PHE A 90 6.25 1.17 8.29
C PHE A 90 7.25 1.06 9.45
N ASN A 91 6.95 1.75 10.54
CA ASN A 91 7.76 1.86 11.75
C ASN A 91 7.12 1.10 12.93
N MET A 92 7.68 1.24 14.14
CA MET A 92 7.16 0.52 15.32
C MET A 92 5.77 1.00 15.74
N GLU A 93 5.43 2.29 15.57
CA GLU A 93 4.08 2.80 15.83
C GLU A 93 3.06 2.15 14.89
N TYR A 94 3.38 2.06 13.59
CA TYR A 94 2.56 1.37 12.60
C TYR A 94 2.34 -0.11 12.97
N ILE A 95 3.42 -0.81 13.31
CA ILE A 95 3.39 -2.23 13.71
C ILE A 95 2.60 -2.42 14.99
N THR A 96 2.72 -1.51 15.97
CA THR A 96 2.00 -1.55 17.26
C THR A 96 0.49 -1.45 17.03
N ASN A 97 0.02 -0.56 16.16
CA ASN A 97 -1.39 -0.52 15.79
C ASN A 97 -1.86 -1.84 15.15
N GLY A 98 -1.03 -2.44 14.32
CA GLY A 98 -1.28 -3.77 13.76
C GLY A 98 -1.40 -4.87 14.84
N TYR A 99 -0.60 -4.81 15.91
CA TYR A 99 -0.74 -5.72 17.07
C TYR A 99 -2.06 -5.50 17.81
N PHE A 100 -2.44 -4.25 18.09
CA PHE A 100 -3.68 -3.95 18.78
C PHE A 100 -4.90 -4.48 18.02
N LEU A 101 -4.95 -4.23 16.72
CA LEU A 101 -6.04 -4.71 15.86
C LEU A 101 -6.04 -6.24 15.72
N ASP A 102 -4.88 -6.89 15.69
CA ASP A 102 -4.77 -8.36 15.58
C ASP A 102 -5.25 -9.07 16.85
N ILE A 103 -5.07 -8.48 18.05
CA ILE A 103 -5.57 -9.04 19.30
C ILE A 103 -7.09 -9.29 19.24
N SER A 104 -7.83 -8.43 18.57
CA SER A 104 -9.28 -8.58 18.40
C SER A 104 -9.70 -9.59 17.33
N ASN A 105 -8.77 -9.97 16.46
CA ASN A 105 -9.00 -10.91 15.36
C ASN A 105 -8.95 -12.38 15.80
N HIS A 106 -8.93 -12.66 17.13
CA HIS A 106 -8.89 -14.00 17.67
C HIS A 106 -10.24 -14.73 17.50
N LYS A 107 -10.25 -15.60 16.54
CA LYS A 107 -10.93 -16.90 16.28
C LYS A 107 -12.42 -17.11 16.62
N GLU A 108 -13.07 -16.33 17.43
CA GLU A 108 -14.43 -16.69 17.89
C GLU A 108 -15.58 -15.90 17.24
N THR A 109 -15.27 -14.82 16.55
CA THR A 109 -16.27 -14.05 15.83
C THR A 109 -15.84 -13.80 14.38
N LYS A 110 -16.74 -14.01 13.43
CA LYS A 110 -16.51 -13.70 11.99
C LYS A 110 -16.42 -12.19 11.70
N ARG A 111 -16.49 -11.33 12.70
CA ARG A 111 -16.55 -9.86 12.56
C ARG A 111 -15.55 -9.16 13.49
N PRO A 112 -14.99 -8.02 13.05
CA PRO A 112 -15.13 -7.36 11.74
C PRO A 112 -14.31 -8.04 10.63
N LEU A 113 -14.70 -7.79 9.38
CA LEU A 113 -13.82 -8.03 8.24
C LEU A 113 -12.74 -6.94 8.22
N PHE A 114 -11.48 -7.33 8.40
CA PHE A 114 -10.35 -6.39 8.24
C PHE A 114 -9.91 -6.27 6.78
N ILE A 115 -9.68 -5.06 6.30
CA ILE A 115 -9.15 -4.76 4.96
C ILE A 115 -7.97 -3.78 5.10
N ASN A 116 -6.72 -4.26 4.99
CA ASN A 116 -6.33 -5.66 4.93
C ASN A 116 -6.16 -6.24 6.34
N ASP A 117 -5.96 -7.57 6.42
CA ASP A 117 -5.72 -8.25 7.71
C ASP A 117 -4.49 -7.64 8.42
N PRO A 118 -4.61 -7.23 9.69
CA PRO A 118 -3.52 -6.57 10.43
C PRO A 118 -2.29 -7.46 10.61
N ARG A 119 -2.47 -8.79 10.71
CA ARG A 119 -1.36 -9.75 10.77
C ARG A 119 -0.63 -9.83 9.43
N GLY A 120 -1.39 -9.86 8.34
CA GLY A 120 -0.83 -9.81 7.00
C GLY A 120 0.01 -8.56 6.79
N ILE A 121 -0.57 -7.38 7.04
CA ILE A 121 0.13 -6.09 6.91
C ILE A 121 1.42 -6.08 7.72
N ARG A 122 1.39 -6.49 8.98
CA ARG A 122 2.54 -6.50 9.88
C ARG A 122 3.65 -7.44 9.42
N ASN A 123 3.31 -8.59 8.85
CA ASN A 123 4.27 -9.64 8.49
C ASN A 123 4.89 -9.45 7.10
N PHE A 124 4.31 -8.63 6.22
CA PHE A 124 4.75 -8.48 4.83
C PHE A 124 5.04 -7.04 4.47
N SER A 125 6.32 -6.68 4.46
CA SER A 125 6.77 -5.39 3.94
C SER A 125 6.61 -5.34 2.42
N GLU A 126 6.08 -4.25 1.89
CA GLU A 126 5.75 -4.01 0.48
C GLU A 126 6.90 -4.27 -0.50
N LYS A 127 8.14 -4.00 -0.07
CA LYS A 127 9.35 -4.16 -0.89
C LYS A 127 10.05 -5.51 -0.68
N ILE A 128 9.75 -6.23 0.42
CA ILE A 128 10.31 -7.56 0.71
C ILE A 128 9.39 -8.65 0.18
N TYR A 129 8.08 -8.47 0.28
CA TYR A 129 7.09 -9.46 -0.14
C TYR A 129 7.28 -9.96 -1.59
N PRO A 130 7.66 -9.13 -2.58
CA PRO A 130 7.96 -9.61 -3.94
C PRO A 130 9.01 -10.72 -4.01
N LEU A 131 9.93 -10.82 -3.03
CA LEU A 131 10.98 -11.85 -3.01
C LEU A 131 10.44 -13.29 -2.92
N TYR A 132 9.22 -13.48 -2.45
CA TYR A 132 8.55 -14.78 -2.48
C TYR A 132 8.20 -15.21 -3.91
N PHE A 133 8.22 -14.29 -4.88
CA PHE A 133 7.85 -14.50 -6.28
C PHE A 133 9.05 -14.31 -7.22
N LYS A 134 10.16 -14.98 -6.93
CA LYS A 134 11.49 -14.82 -7.56
C LYS A 134 11.45 -14.83 -9.10
N LYS A 135 10.55 -15.60 -9.70
CA LYS A 135 10.36 -15.71 -11.16
C LYS A 135 9.97 -14.38 -11.82
N PHE A 136 9.28 -13.52 -11.08
CA PHE A 136 8.68 -12.29 -11.61
C PHE A 136 9.45 -11.02 -11.26
N ILE A 137 10.39 -11.06 -10.32
CA ILE A 137 11.13 -9.87 -9.87
C ILE A 137 12.41 -9.63 -10.68
N PRO A 138 12.93 -8.40 -10.72
CA PRO A 138 14.30 -8.14 -11.19
C PRO A 138 15.31 -8.76 -10.22
N ASN A 139 16.56 -8.94 -10.67
CA ASN A 139 17.64 -9.31 -9.77
C ASN A 139 17.68 -8.34 -8.58
N THR A 140 17.61 -8.88 -7.38
CA THR A 140 17.51 -8.10 -6.13
C THR A 140 18.42 -8.73 -5.08
N THR A 141 19.09 -7.89 -4.31
CA THR A 141 19.81 -8.29 -3.10
C THR A 141 19.47 -7.32 -1.96
N ILE A 142 19.39 -7.82 -0.74
CA ILE A 142 19.14 -7.03 0.47
C ILE A 142 20.28 -7.29 1.42
N THR A 143 21.08 -6.27 1.70
CA THR A 143 22.27 -6.42 2.52
C THR A 143 22.81 -5.05 2.96
N CYS A 144 23.68 -5.05 3.96
CA CYS A 144 24.53 -3.92 4.32
C CYS A 144 26.02 -4.23 4.09
N LYS A 145 26.39 -5.44 3.62
CA LYS A 145 27.77 -5.89 3.46
C LYS A 145 28.39 -5.33 2.18
N GLU A 146 29.48 -4.56 2.31
CA GLU A 146 30.15 -3.84 1.21
C GLU A 146 30.53 -4.75 0.04
N ASN A 147 31.14 -5.92 0.32
CA ASN A 147 31.57 -6.85 -0.71
C ASN A 147 30.38 -7.35 -1.57
N ILE A 148 29.27 -7.76 -0.91
CA ILE A 148 28.08 -8.24 -1.61
C ILE A 148 27.48 -7.12 -2.47
N ILE A 149 27.41 -5.89 -1.94
CA ILE A 149 26.88 -4.73 -2.67
C ILE A 149 27.75 -4.44 -3.90
N THR A 150 29.05 -4.39 -3.71
CA THR A 150 30.00 -4.08 -4.79
C THR A 150 29.92 -5.13 -5.91
N ASP A 151 29.87 -6.41 -5.57
CA ASP A 151 29.77 -7.49 -6.55
C ASP A 151 28.41 -7.46 -7.28
N PHE A 152 27.33 -7.15 -6.58
CA PHE A 152 26.02 -6.98 -7.18
C PHE A 152 25.98 -5.81 -8.17
N ILE A 153 26.62 -4.67 -7.85
CA ILE A 153 26.73 -3.51 -8.75
C ILE A 153 27.58 -3.87 -9.97
N LYS A 154 28.73 -4.53 -9.79
CA LYS A 154 29.58 -5.01 -10.90
C LYS A 154 28.81 -5.89 -11.86
N LYS A 155 28.03 -6.86 -11.33
CA LYS A 155 27.25 -7.83 -12.13
C LYS A 155 26.11 -7.15 -12.90
N ASN A 156 25.38 -6.23 -12.28
CA ASN A 156 24.18 -5.62 -12.86
C ASN A 156 24.43 -4.28 -13.57
N LYS A 157 25.68 -3.75 -13.49
CA LYS A 157 26.16 -2.47 -14.06
C LYS A 157 25.49 -1.24 -13.45
N LYS A 158 24.17 -1.23 -13.32
CA LYS A 158 23.35 -0.14 -12.77
C LYS A 158 22.27 -0.70 -11.87
N VAL A 159 22.13 -0.13 -10.67
CA VAL A 159 21.18 -0.59 -9.65
C VAL A 159 20.42 0.57 -9.06
N VAL A 160 19.17 0.30 -8.65
CA VAL A 160 18.37 1.19 -7.80
C VAL A 160 18.54 0.74 -6.37
N VAL A 161 18.82 1.67 -5.48
CA VAL A 161 18.91 1.44 -4.04
C VAL A 161 17.64 1.97 -3.39
N LYS A 162 17.03 1.15 -2.53
CA LYS A 162 15.77 1.51 -1.86
C LYS A 162 15.88 1.21 -0.37
N PRO A 163 15.45 2.13 0.52
CA PRO A 163 15.18 1.79 1.91
C PRO A 163 14.05 0.76 2.03
N LEU A 164 14.10 -0.08 3.07
CA LEU A 164 13.14 -1.17 3.26
C LEU A 164 11.73 -0.69 3.61
N TYR A 165 11.61 0.38 4.40
CA TYR A 165 10.37 0.75 5.09
C TYR A 165 9.83 2.14 4.74
N GLU A 166 10.53 2.88 3.88
CA GLU A 166 10.11 4.21 3.43
C GLU A 166 9.07 4.11 2.30
N LYS A 167 8.23 5.15 2.14
CA LYS A 167 7.19 5.26 1.12
C LYS A 167 7.52 6.29 0.03
N GLY A 168 6.71 6.31 -1.01
CA GLY A 168 6.63 7.45 -1.95
C GLY A 168 7.84 7.66 -2.85
N GLY A 169 8.89 6.87 -2.71
CA GLY A 169 10.16 7.08 -3.41
C GLY A 169 11.24 7.73 -2.55
N ASP A 170 10.95 8.00 -1.27
CA ASP A 170 11.89 8.62 -0.35
C ASP A 170 13.14 7.74 -0.17
N GLY A 171 14.31 8.38 -0.21
CA GLY A 171 15.59 7.71 -0.07
C GLY A 171 15.96 6.76 -1.22
N ILE A 172 15.23 6.77 -2.34
CA ILE A 172 15.59 5.98 -3.53
C ILE A 172 16.63 6.72 -4.35
N PHE A 173 17.72 6.03 -4.68
CA PHE A 173 18.79 6.57 -5.53
C PHE A 173 19.40 5.49 -6.42
N MET A 174 20.22 5.91 -7.38
CA MET A 174 20.90 4.99 -8.30
C MET A 174 22.40 4.92 -7.99
N LEU A 175 22.97 3.73 -8.17
CA LEU A 175 24.40 3.48 -8.22
C LEU A 175 24.76 2.71 -9.49
N ASP A 176 25.95 2.95 -10.01
CA ASP A 176 26.53 2.21 -11.11
C ASP A 176 28.05 2.01 -10.90
N VAL A 177 28.65 1.26 -11.81
CA VAL A 177 30.11 0.94 -11.75
C VAL A 177 30.99 2.19 -11.89
N LYS A 178 30.48 3.29 -12.41
CA LYS A 178 31.20 4.56 -12.61
C LYS A 178 30.94 5.57 -11.47
N THR A 179 30.11 5.20 -10.49
CA THR A 179 29.76 6.10 -9.38
C THR A 179 31.02 6.48 -8.60
N LYS A 180 31.33 7.77 -8.58
CA LYS A 180 32.45 8.32 -7.78
C LYS A 180 32.20 8.07 -6.29
N ASN A 181 33.24 7.77 -5.53
CA ASN A 181 33.16 7.54 -4.07
C ASN A 181 32.13 6.45 -3.66
N LEU A 182 31.96 5.41 -4.51
CA LEU A 182 30.97 4.35 -4.31
C LEU A 182 31.00 3.76 -2.89
N LYS A 183 32.22 3.43 -2.36
CA LYS A 183 32.35 2.87 -1.01
C LYS A 183 31.87 3.83 0.07
N SER A 184 32.21 5.11 -0.03
CA SER A 184 31.75 6.14 0.92
C SER A 184 30.23 6.30 0.89
N LEU A 185 29.61 6.28 -0.30
CA LEU A 185 28.16 6.34 -0.46
C LEU A 185 27.49 5.10 0.15
N ILE A 186 28.02 3.91 -0.10
CA ILE A 186 27.51 2.67 0.51
C ILE A 186 27.60 2.78 2.03
N LYS A 187 28.77 3.12 2.57
CA LYS A 187 29.00 3.25 4.02
C LYS A 187 28.02 4.24 4.66
N LYS A 188 27.84 5.42 4.06
CA LYS A 188 26.90 6.46 4.54
C LYS A 188 25.46 5.95 4.56
N ASN A 189 24.98 5.41 3.45
CA ASN A 189 23.56 5.02 3.31
C ASN A 189 23.20 3.74 4.09
N THR A 190 24.17 2.85 4.30
CA THR A 190 24.02 1.67 5.17
C THR A 190 24.32 1.95 6.63
N GLN A 191 24.49 3.22 7.03
CA GLN A 191 24.81 3.63 8.41
C GLN A 191 26.01 2.83 8.97
N ASN A 192 27.18 2.96 8.33
CA ASN A 192 28.38 2.20 8.65
C ASN A 192 28.18 0.68 8.59
N TYR A 193 27.52 0.19 7.54
CA TYR A 193 27.27 -1.24 7.29
C TYR A 193 26.41 -1.95 8.36
N THR A 194 25.53 -1.21 9.03
CA THR A 194 24.60 -1.75 10.04
C THR A 194 23.17 -1.84 9.53
N LYS A 195 22.74 -0.93 8.63
CA LYS A 195 21.39 -0.86 8.10
C LYS A 195 21.30 -1.51 6.71
N PRO A 196 20.59 -2.64 6.54
CA PRO A 196 20.42 -3.25 5.23
C PRO A 196 19.55 -2.38 4.30
N LEU A 197 19.90 -2.35 3.01
CA LEU A 197 19.15 -1.70 1.94
C LEU A 197 18.87 -2.72 0.83
N ILE A 198 17.87 -2.40 0.02
CA ILE A 198 17.54 -3.15 -1.20
C ILE A 198 18.40 -2.60 -2.33
N PHE A 199 19.13 -3.47 -3.01
CA PHE A 199 19.82 -3.22 -4.27
C PHE A 199 19.13 -4.03 -5.36
N GLN A 200 18.54 -3.36 -6.34
CA GLN A 200 17.77 -4.01 -7.39
C GLN A 200 18.29 -3.58 -8.75
N LYS A 201 18.40 -4.52 -9.69
CA LYS A 201 18.81 -4.22 -11.07
C LYS A 201 17.92 -3.12 -11.63
N TYR A 202 18.55 -2.05 -12.15
CA TYR A 202 17.83 -0.97 -12.81
C TYR A 202 17.15 -1.47 -14.09
N LEU A 203 15.86 -1.21 -14.21
CA LEU A 203 15.07 -1.50 -15.39
C LEU A 203 14.94 -0.22 -16.22
N SER A 204 15.63 -0.12 -17.35
CA SER A 204 15.62 1.08 -18.19
C SER A 204 14.23 1.42 -18.76
N ALA A 205 13.38 0.42 -18.84
CA ALA A 205 11.98 0.57 -19.28
C ALA A 205 11.12 1.44 -18.35
N VAL A 206 11.59 1.76 -17.12
CA VAL A 206 10.91 2.72 -16.23
C VAL A 206 10.67 4.08 -16.90
N LYS A 207 11.48 4.44 -17.90
CA LYS A 207 11.28 5.66 -18.72
C LYS A 207 9.92 5.66 -19.44
N ASN A 208 9.41 4.48 -19.77
CA ASN A 208 8.11 4.28 -20.41
C ASN A 208 6.97 4.17 -19.40
N GLY A 209 7.33 4.05 -18.12
CA GLY A 209 6.41 4.02 -16.98
C GLY A 209 6.61 2.84 -16.05
N ASP A 210 5.97 2.97 -14.93
CA ASP A 210 5.79 1.98 -13.86
C ASP A 210 4.27 1.77 -13.70
N LYS A 211 3.80 0.57 -14.01
CA LYS A 211 2.38 0.27 -14.01
C LYS A 211 1.91 -0.10 -12.60
N ARG A 212 0.99 0.70 -12.05
CA ARG A 212 0.21 0.34 -10.85
C ARG A 212 -0.99 -0.48 -11.29
N ILE A 213 -1.15 -1.68 -10.74
CA ILE A 213 -2.31 -2.55 -10.93
C ILE A 213 -3.00 -2.69 -9.57
N LEU A 214 -4.29 -2.40 -9.51
CA LEU A 214 -5.09 -2.61 -8.31
C LEU A 214 -5.78 -3.98 -8.36
N LEU A 215 -5.77 -4.66 -7.22
CA LEU A 215 -6.40 -5.96 -7.05
C LEU A 215 -7.41 -5.90 -5.89
N ILE A 216 -8.57 -6.50 -6.11
CA ILE A 216 -9.59 -6.76 -5.08
C ILE A 216 -9.74 -8.27 -4.98
N ASN A 217 -9.57 -8.81 -3.77
CA ASN A 217 -9.65 -10.24 -3.49
C ASN A 217 -8.77 -11.07 -4.46
N GLY A 218 -7.55 -10.57 -4.72
CA GLY A 218 -6.58 -11.18 -5.64
C GLY A 218 -6.93 -11.11 -7.13
N ARG A 219 -7.99 -10.39 -7.52
CA ARG A 219 -8.40 -10.18 -8.92
C ARG A 219 -8.02 -8.76 -9.37
N PRO A 220 -7.32 -8.58 -10.50
CA PRO A 220 -7.02 -7.26 -11.01
C PRO A 220 -8.30 -6.56 -11.47
N VAL A 221 -8.50 -5.31 -11.02
CA VAL A 221 -9.69 -4.49 -11.28
C VAL A 221 -9.39 -3.24 -12.09
N GLY A 222 -8.13 -2.87 -12.25
CA GLY A 222 -7.73 -1.75 -13.08
C GLY A 222 -6.24 -1.47 -12.98
N CYS A 223 -5.73 -0.69 -13.93
CA CYS A 223 -4.33 -0.30 -13.92
C CYS A 223 -4.10 1.09 -14.53
N VAL A 224 -3.01 1.72 -14.11
CA VAL A 224 -2.53 3.00 -14.64
C VAL A 224 -1.01 2.95 -14.84
N ASN A 225 -0.53 3.49 -15.94
CA ASN A 225 0.90 3.63 -16.17
C ASN A 225 1.37 5.01 -15.67
N ARG A 226 2.31 5.00 -14.73
CA ARG A 226 2.91 6.21 -14.12
C ARG A 226 4.21 6.52 -14.85
N VAL A 227 4.21 7.50 -15.71
CA VAL A 227 5.39 7.89 -16.49
C VAL A 227 6.19 8.93 -15.73
N PRO A 228 7.47 8.67 -15.39
CA PRO A 228 8.30 9.62 -14.67
C PRO A 228 8.44 10.93 -15.44
N ARG A 229 8.56 12.06 -14.73
CA ARG A 229 8.93 13.32 -15.37
C ARG A 229 10.33 13.23 -16.00
N LYS A 230 10.57 14.05 -17.01
CA LYS A 230 11.87 14.10 -17.72
C LYS A 230 13.04 14.28 -16.70
N GLY A 231 14.04 13.42 -16.81
CA GLY A 231 15.20 13.43 -15.92
C GLY A 231 15.03 12.64 -14.63
N SER A 232 13.82 12.15 -14.30
CA SER A 232 13.57 11.28 -13.16
C SER A 232 13.48 9.81 -13.59
N PHE A 233 13.76 8.91 -12.65
CA PHE A 233 13.47 7.48 -12.76
C PHE A 233 12.47 7.02 -11.70
N ILE A 234 11.97 7.93 -10.86
CA ILE A 234 10.95 7.65 -9.84
C ILE A 234 9.59 7.95 -10.45
N ALA A 235 8.78 6.89 -10.60
CA ALA A 235 7.46 6.95 -11.20
C ALA A 235 6.37 7.04 -10.11
N ASN A 236 6.34 8.15 -9.38
CA ASN A 236 5.35 8.41 -8.34
C ASN A 236 4.49 9.63 -8.72
N LEU A 237 3.15 9.47 -8.70
CA LEU A 237 2.21 10.55 -9.04
C LEU A 237 2.33 11.74 -8.09
N HIS A 238 2.58 11.51 -6.80
CA HIS A 238 2.81 12.58 -5.82
C HIS A 238 4.11 13.37 -6.09
N LEU A 239 5.06 12.79 -6.82
CA LEU A 239 6.30 13.42 -7.24
C LEU A 239 6.25 13.99 -8.67
N GLY A 240 5.05 14.14 -9.24
CA GLY A 240 4.84 14.78 -10.54
C GLY A 240 5.00 13.86 -11.75
N SER A 241 4.88 12.54 -11.56
CA SER A 241 4.74 11.61 -12.69
C SER A 241 3.38 11.78 -13.37
N THR A 242 3.31 11.49 -14.66
CA THR A 242 2.08 11.58 -15.43
C THR A 242 1.36 10.25 -15.44
N ALA A 243 0.07 10.25 -15.09
CA ALA A 243 -0.79 9.10 -15.24
C ALA A 243 -1.20 8.91 -16.71
N LYS A 244 -1.03 7.70 -17.24
CA LYS A 244 -1.48 7.34 -18.60
C LYS A 244 -2.34 6.08 -18.57
N LYS A 245 -3.34 6.04 -19.45
CA LYS A 245 -4.17 4.84 -19.64
C LYS A 245 -3.29 3.64 -20.00
N ALA A 246 -3.58 2.49 -19.42
CA ALA A 246 -2.86 1.26 -19.68
C ALA A 246 -3.81 0.07 -19.65
N ASN A 247 -3.40 -1.00 -20.34
CA ASN A 247 -4.05 -2.30 -20.30
C ASN A 247 -3.07 -3.34 -19.73
N LEU A 248 -3.59 -4.40 -19.16
CA LEU A 248 -2.78 -5.52 -18.68
C LEU A 248 -2.28 -6.36 -19.84
N THR A 249 -1.01 -6.73 -19.80
CA THR A 249 -0.43 -7.75 -20.69
C THR A 249 -0.71 -9.14 -20.13
N ASN A 250 -0.62 -10.17 -20.99
CA ASN A 250 -0.78 -11.57 -20.57
C ASN A 250 0.17 -11.95 -19.42
N LYS A 251 1.38 -11.41 -19.41
CA LYS A 251 2.36 -11.68 -18.35
C LYS A 251 1.99 -10.99 -17.03
N GLU A 252 1.44 -9.82 -17.06
CA GLU A 252 0.93 -9.12 -15.86
C GLU A 252 -0.30 -9.83 -15.30
N ILE A 253 -1.18 -10.34 -16.16
CA ILE A 253 -2.31 -11.20 -15.76
C ILE A 253 -1.77 -12.49 -15.09
N GLN A 254 -0.71 -13.08 -15.63
CA GLN A 254 -0.06 -14.25 -15.02
C GLN A 254 0.52 -13.90 -13.65
N ILE A 255 1.20 -12.76 -13.50
CA ILE A 255 1.69 -12.29 -12.20
C ILE A 255 0.53 -12.21 -11.20
N CYS A 256 -0.58 -11.56 -11.55
CA CYS A 256 -1.74 -11.45 -10.67
C CYS A 256 -2.30 -12.84 -10.26
N LYS A 257 -2.38 -13.78 -11.20
CA LYS A 257 -2.84 -15.15 -10.92
C LYS A 257 -1.93 -15.89 -9.93
N GLU A 258 -0.61 -15.75 -10.08
CA GLU A 258 0.37 -16.39 -9.18
C GLU A 258 0.40 -15.74 -7.79
N LEU A 259 0.12 -14.43 -7.69
CA LEU A 259 0.02 -13.73 -6.41
C LEU A 259 -1.25 -14.10 -5.64
N LYS A 260 -2.37 -14.33 -6.33
CA LYS A 260 -3.71 -14.50 -5.75
C LYS A 260 -3.77 -15.47 -4.56
N PRO A 261 -3.26 -16.71 -4.62
CA PRO A 261 -3.34 -17.63 -3.50
C PRO A 261 -2.64 -17.11 -2.24
N SER A 262 -1.48 -16.48 -2.41
CA SER A 262 -0.73 -15.88 -1.29
C SER A 262 -1.44 -14.65 -0.72
N LEU A 263 -2.02 -13.80 -1.56
CA LEU A 263 -2.77 -12.63 -1.11
C LEU A 263 -3.98 -13.05 -0.28
N ILE A 264 -4.78 -14.00 -0.76
CA ILE A 264 -5.96 -14.51 -0.04
C ILE A 264 -5.55 -15.16 1.28
N LYS A 265 -4.53 -16.04 1.27
CA LYS A 265 -4.04 -16.72 2.48
C LYS A 265 -3.64 -15.76 3.59
N ASN A 266 -3.10 -14.60 3.23
CA ASN A 266 -2.62 -13.59 4.16
C ASN A 266 -3.63 -12.47 4.43
N GLY A 267 -4.89 -12.62 3.99
CA GLY A 267 -5.96 -11.66 4.26
C GLY A 267 -5.80 -10.33 3.51
N PHE A 268 -5.12 -10.34 2.37
CA PHE A 268 -4.94 -9.13 1.55
C PHE A 268 -6.08 -8.97 0.55
N PHE A 269 -7.08 -8.23 0.95
CA PHE A 269 -8.28 -7.98 0.14
C PHE A 269 -8.05 -6.89 -0.91
N PHE A 270 -7.42 -5.75 -0.54
CA PHE A 270 -7.16 -4.63 -1.42
C PHE A 270 -5.65 -4.37 -1.54
N VAL A 271 -5.11 -4.56 -2.73
CA VAL A 271 -3.66 -4.54 -2.99
C VAL A 271 -3.34 -3.74 -4.23
N GLY A 272 -2.24 -3.00 -4.19
CA GLY A 272 -1.62 -2.41 -5.37
C GLY A 272 -0.31 -3.12 -5.70
N ILE A 273 -0.09 -3.54 -6.92
CA ILE A 273 1.22 -4.04 -7.35
C ILE A 273 1.85 -3.10 -8.36
N ASP A 274 3.16 -3.00 -8.31
CA ASP A 274 3.94 -2.17 -9.23
C ASP A 274 4.77 -3.03 -10.16
N VAL A 275 4.66 -2.76 -11.46
CA VAL A 275 5.26 -3.58 -12.52
C VAL A 275 5.98 -2.69 -13.53
N ILE A 276 7.28 -2.94 -13.71
CA ILE A 276 8.11 -2.29 -14.73
C ILE A 276 8.61 -3.38 -15.69
N ASP A 277 8.38 -3.21 -16.99
CA ASP A 277 8.82 -4.18 -18.00
C ASP A 277 8.44 -5.64 -17.64
N GLN A 278 7.17 -5.83 -17.24
CA GLN A 278 6.64 -7.12 -16.84
C GLN A 278 7.40 -7.77 -15.65
N LYS A 279 8.10 -6.97 -14.85
CA LYS A 279 8.75 -7.38 -13.61
C LYS A 279 8.08 -6.71 -12.42
N LEU A 280 7.67 -7.53 -11.47
CA LEU A 280 7.09 -7.10 -10.20
C LEU A 280 8.15 -6.40 -9.35
N THR A 281 7.90 -5.19 -8.92
CA THR A 281 8.84 -4.39 -8.14
C THR A 281 8.38 -4.13 -6.70
N GLU A 282 7.05 -4.05 -6.47
CA GLU A 282 6.44 -3.83 -5.16
C GLU A 282 5.06 -4.51 -5.07
N ILE A 283 4.66 -4.89 -3.85
CA ILE A 283 3.31 -5.36 -3.52
C ILE A 283 2.82 -4.49 -2.36
N ASN A 284 1.99 -3.50 -2.67
CA ASN A 284 1.52 -2.50 -1.72
C ASN A 284 0.28 -3.02 -1.00
N VAL A 285 0.43 -3.41 0.27
CA VAL A 285 -0.60 -4.04 1.11
C VAL A 285 -1.14 -3.14 2.22
N THR A 286 -0.53 -1.98 2.45
CA THR A 286 -0.95 -1.01 3.49
C THR A 286 -2.11 -0.14 2.98
N SER A 287 -1.81 0.95 2.30
CA SER A 287 -2.81 1.89 1.77
C SER A 287 -2.63 2.16 0.27
N PRO A 288 -2.82 1.14 -0.62
CA PRO A 288 -2.63 1.34 -2.06
C PRO A 288 -3.53 2.44 -2.60
N THR A 289 -2.94 3.30 -3.45
CA THR A 289 -3.60 4.42 -4.12
C THR A 289 -3.68 4.21 -5.62
N GLY A 290 -4.47 5.04 -6.31
CA GLY A 290 -4.59 5.03 -7.77
C GLY A 290 -6.02 4.88 -8.30
N ILE A 291 -7.04 4.67 -7.45
CA ILE A 291 -8.43 4.47 -7.87
C ILE A 291 -8.86 5.61 -8.80
N LYS A 292 -8.71 6.88 -8.36
CA LYS A 292 -9.18 8.04 -9.14
C LYS A 292 -8.56 8.08 -10.53
N HIS A 293 -7.24 8.00 -10.63
CA HIS A 293 -6.55 8.05 -11.92
C HIS A 293 -6.97 6.90 -12.87
N ILE A 294 -7.19 5.70 -12.30
CA ILE A 294 -7.65 4.56 -13.11
C ILE A 294 -9.07 4.81 -13.60
N ASN A 295 -9.96 5.27 -12.72
CA ASN A 295 -11.35 5.56 -13.07
C ASN A 295 -11.44 6.62 -14.18
N GLU A 296 -10.75 7.74 -14.04
CA GLU A 296 -10.75 8.84 -15.01
C GLU A 296 -10.22 8.41 -16.39
N LEU A 297 -9.14 7.61 -16.40
CA LEU A 297 -8.51 7.19 -17.65
C LEU A 297 -9.20 6.00 -18.32
N SER A 298 -9.93 5.18 -17.57
CA SER A 298 -10.48 3.92 -18.08
C SER A 298 -12.01 3.86 -18.04
N GLY A 299 -12.69 4.85 -17.45
CA GLY A 299 -14.15 4.86 -17.29
C GLY A 299 -14.66 3.84 -16.26
N LEU A 300 -13.78 3.37 -15.36
CA LEU A 300 -14.13 2.42 -14.33
C LEU A 300 -14.66 3.12 -13.07
N ARG A 301 -15.24 2.34 -12.17
CA ARG A 301 -15.68 2.76 -10.84
C ARG A 301 -15.22 1.73 -9.81
N ILE A 302 -13.91 1.70 -9.56
CA ILE A 302 -13.26 0.70 -8.69
C ILE A 302 -13.80 0.77 -7.26
N GLU A 303 -14.15 1.95 -6.76
CA GLU A 303 -14.78 2.14 -5.44
C GLU A 303 -16.13 1.41 -5.33
N VAL A 304 -16.90 1.37 -6.40
CA VAL A 304 -18.17 0.63 -6.46
C VAL A 304 -17.90 -0.87 -6.42
N GLU A 305 -17.03 -1.36 -7.28
CA GLU A 305 -16.64 -2.77 -7.35
C GLU A 305 -16.03 -3.25 -6.02
N PHE A 306 -15.25 -2.40 -5.35
CA PHE A 306 -14.69 -2.68 -4.02
C PHE A 306 -15.79 -2.96 -3.00
N TRP A 307 -16.79 -2.07 -2.88
CA TRP A 307 -17.86 -2.26 -1.92
C TRP A 307 -18.80 -3.41 -2.28
N ASP A 308 -19.02 -3.68 -3.56
CA ASP A 308 -19.79 -4.85 -3.99
C ASP A 308 -19.13 -6.15 -3.54
N GLU A 309 -17.81 -6.25 -3.68
CA GLU A 309 -17.05 -7.43 -3.23
C GLU A 309 -16.97 -7.54 -1.71
N VAL A 310 -16.83 -6.40 -0.99
CA VAL A 310 -16.88 -6.37 0.48
C VAL A 310 -18.23 -6.89 0.99
N MET A 311 -19.35 -6.41 0.42
CA MET A 311 -20.67 -6.83 0.86
C MET A 311 -20.90 -8.31 0.61
N LYS A 312 -20.47 -8.88 -0.51
CA LYS A 312 -20.51 -10.33 -0.77
C LYS A 312 -19.70 -11.14 0.25
N THR A 313 -18.61 -10.56 0.78
CA THR A 313 -17.73 -11.26 1.73
C THR A 313 -18.32 -11.32 3.14
N ILE A 314 -19.13 -10.32 3.54
CA ILE A 314 -19.73 -10.24 4.89
C ILE A 314 -21.19 -10.74 4.94
N SER A 315 -21.84 -10.97 3.77
CA SER A 315 -23.15 -11.63 3.65
C SER A 315 -23.03 -13.10 3.94
#